data_e0ab4e8c4b0fdf81a5b7a319eacd4364
#
_entry.id   e0ab4e8c4b0fdf81a5b7a319eacd4364
#
_cell.length_a   1.000
_cell.length_b   1.000
_cell.length_c   1.000
_cell.angle_alpha   90.00
_cell.angle_beta   90.00
_cell.angle_gamma   90.00
#
_symmetry.space_group_name_H-M   'P 1'
#
loop_
_entity.id
_entity.type
_entity.pdbx_description
1 polymer ?
#
loop_
_entity_poly.entity_id
_entity_poly.type
_entity_poly.pdbx_seq_one_letter_code
_entity_poly.pdbx_strand_id
1 'polypeptide(L)'
;MGERLRTVERTPPIEADCCAHFDELDLRTAEELRLLEPFGLQNPVPTFLLEEVTLSDGRHIRLLVTDGRRTANAVYFGMSPSEFPVFAGEKCDLLFTLDVNEYNGSASAQLILKAARPSKAVRDAIERELHLYELVRKGMPEEPDAITPALGDFRAVFRFLKHELNGGKRRLSLRYMQKRLRAVEGRSIGLCKLRIVLDVLEESGLADCSYVKGFDLAELMILPFSGKINLDDSQILKRLKEHA
;
A
#
# COMPACT_ATOMS: atom_id res chain seq x y z
N MET A 1 -11.75 23.01 19.52
CA MET A 1 -11.05 21.70 19.56
C MET A 1 -10.03 21.68 18.44
N GLY A 2 -8.75 21.76 18.81
CA GLY A 2 -7.67 22.04 17.86
C GLY A 2 -7.39 20.87 16.96
N GLU A 3 -7.44 21.12 15.68
CA GLU A 3 -6.91 20.27 14.62
C GLU A 3 -5.41 20.06 14.87
N ARG A 4 -5.03 18.87 15.32
CA ARG A 4 -3.64 18.45 15.29
C ARG A 4 -3.30 18.17 13.82
N LEU A 5 -2.87 19.21 13.11
CA LEU A 5 -2.13 19.07 11.86
C LEU A 5 -0.83 18.32 12.19
N ARG A 6 -0.86 17.00 12.09
CA ARG A 6 0.37 16.20 12.04
C ARG A 6 1.07 16.53 10.73
N THR A 7 2.20 17.21 10.84
CA THR A 7 3.08 17.57 9.73
C THR A 7 3.42 16.31 8.95
N VAL A 8 2.91 16.21 7.74
CA VAL A 8 3.27 15.14 6.82
C VAL A 8 4.64 15.50 6.27
N GLU A 9 5.65 14.74 6.61
CA GLU A 9 6.91 14.76 5.88
C GLU A 9 6.60 14.48 4.40
N ARG A 10 6.75 15.50 3.57
CA ARG A 10 6.71 15.32 2.11
C ARG A 10 7.99 14.57 1.76
N THR A 11 7.88 13.29 1.52
CA THR A 11 8.95 12.55 0.84
C THR A 11 9.16 13.24 -0.50
N PRO A 12 10.36 13.72 -0.83
CA PRO A 12 10.62 14.32 -2.12
C PRO A 12 10.26 13.33 -3.24
N PRO A 13 9.77 13.81 -4.39
CA PRO A 13 9.50 12.93 -5.51
C PRO A 13 10.80 12.21 -5.89
N ILE A 14 10.73 10.90 -6.08
CA ILE A 14 11.84 10.14 -6.62
C ILE A 14 11.71 10.23 -8.15
N GLU A 15 12.74 10.76 -8.79
CA GLU A 15 12.82 10.92 -10.25
C GLU A 15 13.52 9.71 -10.86
N ALA A 16 13.06 9.27 -12.02
CA ALA A 16 13.76 8.29 -12.84
C ALA A 16 14.64 9.04 -13.85
N ASP A 17 15.85 8.55 -14.08
CA ASP A 17 16.74 9.11 -15.09
C ASP A 17 16.26 8.76 -16.49
N CYS A 18 15.71 7.55 -16.68
CA CYS A 18 15.04 7.14 -17.94
C CYS A 18 14.05 6.00 -17.72
N CYS A 19 13.22 5.77 -18.76
CA CYS A 19 12.40 4.56 -18.85
C CYS A 19 13.25 3.42 -19.39
N ALA A 20 13.12 2.22 -18.80
CA ALA A 20 13.75 1.01 -19.27
C ALA A 20 12.73 0.10 -19.96
N HIS A 21 13.18 -0.66 -20.95
CA HIS A 21 12.41 -1.76 -21.52
C HIS A 21 12.84 -3.08 -20.92
N PHE A 22 11.91 -4.04 -20.85
CA PHE A 22 12.17 -5.31 -20.17
C PHE A 22 13.30 -6.14 -20.84
N ASP A 23 13.55 -5.93 -22.11
CA ASP A 23 14.62 -6.58 -22.87
C ASP A 23 16.02 -6.02 -22.60
N GLU A 24 16.11 -4.88 -21.95
CA GLU A 24 17.37 -4.26 -21.52
C GLU A 24 17.82 -4.73 -20.13
N LEU A 25 16.97 -5.49 -19.42
CA LEU A 25 17.22 -5.94 -18.04
C LEU A 25 18.05 -7.24 -18.01
N ASP A 26 19.22 -7.21 -18.61
CA ASP A 26 20.12 -8.36 -18.68
C ASP A 26 21.44 -8.11 -17.92
N LEU A 27 22.25 -9.18 -17.79
CA LEU A 27 23.53 -9.13 -17.09
C LEU A 27 24.50 -8.17 -17.77
N ARG A 28 24.51 -8.14 -19.13
CA ARG A 28 25.40 -7.29 -19.89
C ARG A 28 25.14 -5.81 -19.58
N THR A 29 23.89 -5.41 -19.62
CA THR A 29 23.49 -4.02 -19.29
C THR A 29 23.88 -3.67 -17.85
N ALA A 30 23.68 -4.60 -16.90
CA ALA A 30 24.08 -4.38 -15.52
C ALA A 30 25.61 -4.21 -15.34
N GLU A 31 26.41 -4.99 -16.10
CA GLU A 31 27.87 -4.87 -16.11
C GLU A 31 28.35 -3.58 -16.79
N GLU A 32 27.71 -3.18 -17.90
CA GLU A 32 28.03 -1.93 -18.60
C GLU A 32 27.75 -0.69 -17.70
N LEU A 33 26.68 -0.72 -16.88
CA LEU A 33 26.40 0.36 -15.90
C LEU A 33 27.50 0.50 -14.84
N ARG A 34 28.22 -0.56 -14.51
CA ARG A 34 29.38 -0.48 -13.59
C ARG A 34 30.53 0.35 -14.13
N LEU A 35 30.62 0.55 -15.45
CA LEU A 35 31.62 1.42 -16.05
C LEU A 35 31.41 2.89 -15.69
N LEU A 36 30.24 3.26 -15.17
CA LEU A 36 29.95 4.61 -14.67
C LEU A 36 30.44 4.84 -13.23
N GLU A 37 30.94 3.82 -12.55
CA GLU A 37 31.49 3.91 -11.20
C GLU A 37 32.78 4.78 -11.16
N PRO A 38 33.10 5.44 -10.02
CA PRO A 38 32.45 5.32 -8.72
C PRO A 38 31.20 6.20 -8.58
N PHE A 39 30.13 5.63 -8.00
CA PHE A 39 28.92 6.38 -7.67
C PHE A 39 29.08 7.19 -6.38
N GLY A 40 28.38 8.34 -6.29
CA GLY A 40 28.41 9.23 -5.13
C GLY A 40 27.50 10.44 -5.29
N LEU A 41 27.70 11.47 -4.47
CA LEU A 41 26.83 12.67 -4.44
C LEU A 41 26.72 13.40 -5.80
N GLN A 42 27.81 13.44 -6.58
CA GLN A 42 27.83 14.12 -7.89
C GLN A 42 27.64 13.16 -9.08
N ASN A 43 27.62 11.86 -8.80
CA ASN A 43 27.38 10.80 -9.77
C ASN A 43 26.50 9.74 -9.11
N PRO A 44 25.19 9.98 -8.96
CA PRO A 44 24.29 9.03 -8.34
C PRO A 44 24.11 7.77 -9.21
N VAL A 45 23.77 6.65 -8.56
CA VAL A 45 23.42 5.43 -9.27
C VAL A 45 22.21 5.70 -10.16
N PRO A 46 22.26 5.39 -11.48
CA PRO A 46 21.14 5.61 -12.37
C PRO A 46 19.86 4.88 -11.91
N THR A 47 18.76 5.58 -11.98
CA THR A 47 17.42 5.05 -11.62
C THR A 47 16.54 4.92 -12.85
N PHE A 48 15.87 3.79 -12.96
CA PHE A 48 15.09 3.41 -14.13
C PHE A 48 13.63 3.22 -13.76
N LEU A 49 12.73 3.63 -14.66
CA LEU A 49 11.30 3.36 -14.57
C LEU A 49 10.94 2.22 -15.52
N LEU A 50 10.31 1.18 -14.98
CA LEU A 50 9.71 0.08 -15.74
C LEU A 50 8.20 0.12 -15.54
N GLU A 51 7.45 0.32 -16.62
CA GLU A 51 5.99 0.51 -16.57
C GLU A 51 5.22 -0.74 -16.99
N GLU A 52 3.99 -0.86 -16.45
CA GLU A 52 2.99 -1.87 -16.83
C GLU A 52 3.46 -3.33 -16.74
N VAL A 53 4.41 -3.62 -15.88
CA VAL A 53 4.86 -5.00 -15.62
C VAL A 53 3.97 -5.69 -14.60
N THR A 54 3.96 -7.02 -14.62
CA THR A 54 3.17 -7.81 -13.67
C THR A 54 4.07 -8.37 -12.58
N LEU A 55 3.64 -8.20 -11.33
CA LEU A 55 4.23 -8.91 -10.21
C LEU A 55 3.71 -10.35 -10.22
N SER A 56 4.56 -11.31 -10.58
CA SER A 56 4.14 -12.71 -10.71
C SER A 56 4.22 -13.49 -9.39
N ASP A 57 5.21 -13.20 -8.56
CA ASP A 57 5.36 -13.75 -7.21
C ASP A 57 6.04 -12.72 -6.30
N GLY A 58 5.80 -12.81 -5.00
CA GLY A 58 6.45 -11.96 -4.02
C GLY A 58 6.25 -12.49 -2.62
N ARG A 59 7.33 -13.02 -2.04
CA ARG A 59 7.40 -13.42 -0.64
C ARG A 59 8.52 -12.64 0.02
N HIS A 60 8.15 -11.82 0.98
CA HIS A 60 9.06 -10.94 1.69
C HIS A 60 9.65 -9.84 0.78
N ILE A 61 10.98 -9.79 0.68
CA ILE A 61 11.74 -8.77 -0.02
C ILE A 61 12.03 -9.15 -1.47
N ARG A 62 11.82 -10.43 -1.84
CA ARG A 62 12.12 -10.95 -3.18
C ARG A 62 10.86 -11.04 -4.02
N LEU A 63 10.92 -10.47 -5.19
CA LEU A 63 9.82 -10.35 -6.14
C LEU A 63 10.26 -10.93 -7.48
N LEU A 64 9.32 -11.52 -8.20
CA LEU A 64 9.50 -11.91 -9.59
C LEU A 64 8.59 -11.03 -10.45
N VAL A 65 9.16 -10.31 -11.39
CA VAL A 65 8.47 -9.38 -12.29
C VAL A 65 8.47 -9.94 -13.70
N THR A 66 7.39 -9.71 -14.44
CA THR A 66 7.27 -10.22 -15.82
C THR A 66 6.55 -9.23 -16.74
N ASP A 67 6.94 -9.23 -18.02
CA ASP A 67 6.21 -8.59 -19.12
C ASP A 67 5.25 -9.59 -19.84
N GLY A 68 5.14 -10.83 -19.32
CA GLY A 68 4.39 -11.92 -19.92
C GLY A 68 5.23 -12.83 -20.84
N ARG A 69 6.46 -12.44 -21.19
CA ARG A 69 7.40 -13.24 -22.01
C ARG A 69 8.68 -13.56 -21.25
N ARG A 70 9.16 -12.62 -20.47
CA ARG A 70 10.41 -12.70 -19.70
C ARG A 70 10.14 -12.48 -18.23
N THR A 71 11.08 -12.85 -17.39
CA THR A 71 11.02 -12.61 -15.94
C THR A 71 12.32 -11.98 -15.46
N ALA A 72 12.22 -11.10 -14.48
CA ALA A 72 13.36 -10.50 -13.80
C ALA A 72 13.21 -10.64 -12.28
N ASN A 73 14.33 -10.86 -11.60
CA ASN A 73 14.36 -10.85 -10.13
C ASN A 73 14.44 -9.42 -9.64
N ALA A 74 13.61 -9.10 -8.64
CA ALA A 74 13.63 -7.82 -7.98
C ALA A 74 13.70 -8.00 -6.46
N VAL A 75 14.36 -7.07 -5.78
CA VAL A 75 14.41 -7.00 -4.32
C VAL A 75 14.04 -5.61 -3.86
N TYR A 76 13.30 -5.52 -2.74
CA TYR A 76 12.99 -4.26 -2.11
C TYR A 76 13.45 -4.30 -0.65
N PHE A 77 14.47 -3.53 -0.33
CA PHE A 77 15.02 -3.45 1.02
C PHE A 77 14.23 -2.47 1.89
N GLY A 78 14.06 -2.80 3.17
CA GLY A 78 13.49 -1.91 4.18
C GLY A 78 11.96 -1.76 4.15
N MET A 79 11.24 -2.54 3.34
CA MET A 79 9.78 -2.54 3.31
C MET A 79 9.21 -3.90 3.76
N SER A 80 8.16 -3.88 4.57
CA SER A 80 7.46 -5.11 4.94
C SER A 80 6.42 -5.50 3.87
N PRO A 81 6.08 -6.79 3.73
CA PRO A 81 5.05 -7.24 2.80
C PRO A 81 3.67 -6.60 3.05
N SER A 82 3.37 -6.22 4.29
CA SER A 82 2.12 -5.56 4.66
C SER A 82 2.05 -4.09 4.25
N GLU A 83 3.19 -3.48 3.93
CA GLU A 83 3.28 -2.09 3.45
C GLU A 83 3.42 -2.01 1.93
N PHE A 84 3.77 -3.11 1.28
CA PHE A 84 4.02 -3.11 -0.17
C PHE A 84 2.73 -2.84 -0.95
N PRO A 85 2.72 -1.87 -1.90
CA PRO A 85 1.50 -1.38 -2.51
C PRO A 85 0.97 -2.24 -3.66
N VAL A 86 1.71 -3.28 -4.07
CA VAL A 86 1.39 -4.13 -5.24
C VAL A 86 1.29 -5.59 -4.82
N PHE A 87 0.39 -6.34 -5.44
CA PHE A 87 0.18 -7.76 -5.14
C PHE A 87 0.46 -8.64 -6.34
N ALA A 88 0.76 -9.91 -6.07
CA ALA A 88 0.95 -10.90 -7.13
C ALA A 88 -0.26 -10.95 -8.08
N GLY A 89 0.01 -10.95 -9.37
CA GLY A 89 -0.98 -10.87 -10.45
C GLY A 89 -1.39 -9.46 -10.84
N GLU A 90 -0.92 -8.42 -10.15
CA GLU A 90 -1.24 -7.03 -10.49
C GLU A 90 -0.18 -6.41 -11.39
N LYS A 91 -0.66 -5.52 -12.27
CA LYS A 91 0.22 -4.64 -13.04
C LYS A 91 0.69 -3.48 -12.19
N CYS A 92 1.96 -3.09 -12.39
CA CYS A 92 2.60 -2.03 -11.64
C CYS A 92 3.68 -1.32 -12.45
N ASP A 93 4.06 -0.15 -11.96
CA ASP A 93 5.24 0.57 -12.37
C ASP A 93 6.30 0.46 -11.26
N LEU A 94 7.53 0.20 -11.64
CA LEU A 94 8.65 0.00 -10.72
C LEU A 94 9.74 1.02 -10.98
N LEU A 95 10.21 1.66 -9.92
CA LEU A 95 11.44 2.46 -9.94
C LEU A 95 12.55 1.65 -9.29
N PHE A 96 13.69 1.50 -9.97
CA PHE A 96 14.76 0.62 -9.54
C PHE A 96 16.13 1.10 -10.01
N THR A 97 17.17 0.53 -9.43
CA THR A 97 18.54 0.50 -9.97
C THR A 97 18.84 -0.92 -10.42
N LEU A 98 19.57 -1.08 -11.52
CA LEU A 98 19.98 -2.39 -12.02
C LEU A 98 21.35 -2.74 -11.44
N ASP A 99 21.48 -3.95 -10.91
CA ASP A 99 22.72 -4.44 -10.29
C ASP A 99 22.99 -5.90 -10.71
N VAL A 100 24.20 -6.35 -10.46
CA VAL A 100 24.62 -7.74 -10.67
C VAL A 100 24.51 -8.49 -9.34
N ASN A 101 23.68 -9.51 -9.32
CA ASN A 101 23.61 -10.45 -8.20
C ASN A 101 24.48 -11.67 -8.48
N GLU A 102 25.47 -11.89 -7.65
CA GLU A 102 26.34 -13.06 -7.69
C GLU A 102 25.95 -14.05 -6.60
N TYR A 103 25.52 -15.25 -6.98
CA TYR A 103 25.14 -16.28 -6.05
C TYR A 103 25.59 -17.66 -6.54
N ASN A 104 26.30 -18.42 -5.69
CA ASN A 104 26.82 -19.76 -6.00
C ASN A 104 27.61 -19.83 -7.32
N GLY A 105 28.41 -18.82 -7.65
CA GLY A 105 29.22 -18.76 -8.87
C GLY A 105 28.45 -18.43 -10.15
N SER A 106 27.16 -18.07 -10.05
CA SER A 106 26.35 -17.59 -11.16
C SER A 106 26.04 -16.11 -10.96
N ALA A 107 26.25 -15.31 -12.02
CA ALA A 107 25.89 -13.89 -12.06
C ALA A 107 24.57 -13.71 -12.80
N SER A 108 23.74 -12.79 -12.33
CA SER A 108 22.47 -12.42 -12.96
C SER A 108 22.11 -10.96 -12.69
N ALA A 109 21.39 -10.34 -13.61
CA ALA A 109 20.83 -9.02 -13.37
C ALA A 109 19.75 -9.07 -12.27
N GLN A 110 19.74 -8.06 -11.42
CA GLN A 110 18.76 -7.91 -10.34
C GLN A 110 18.29 -6.47 -10.25
N LEU A 111 16.98 -6.27 -10.14
CA LEU A 111 16.38 -4.97 -9.90
C LEU A 111 16.39 -4.68 -8.39
N ILE A 112 17.06 -3.61 -7.99
CA ILE A 112 17.00 -3.11 -6.62
C ILE A 112 15.94 -2.01 -6.57
N LEU A 113 14.76 -2.34 -6.07
CA LEU A 113 13.62 -1.43 -6.07
C LEU A 113 13.86 -0.25 -5.14
N LYS A 114 13.51 0.94 -5.61
CA LYS A 114 13.44 2.20 -4.85
C LYS A 114 12.00 2.59 -4.55
N ALA A 115 11.09 2.30 -5.49
CA ALA A 115 9.66 2.50 -5.32
C ALA A 115 8.87 1.52 -6.20
N ALA A 116 7.62 1.29 -5.83
CA ALA A 116 6.65 0.56 -6.63
C ALA A 116 5.29 1.24 -6.50
N ARG A 117 4.54 1.30 -7.59
CA ARG A 117 3.17 1.80 -7.57
C ARG A 117 2.26 0.89 -8.42
N PRO A 118 1.00 0.73 -8.04
CA PRO A 118 0.03 0.02 -8.88
C PRO A 118 -0.13 0.70 -10.24
N SER A 119 -0.60 -0.03 -11.23
CA SER A 119 -0.91 0.53 -12.56
C SER A 119 -1.89 1.70 -12.48
N LYS A 120 -1.94 2.52 -13.53
CA LYS A 120 -2.83 3.70 -13.58
C LYS A 120 -4.29 3.32 -13.30
N ALA A 121 -4.80 2.24 -13.89
CA ALA A 121 -6.18 1.81 -13.69
C ALA A 121 -6.50 1.49 -12.21
N VAL A 122 -5.56 0.88 -11.49
CA VAL A 122 -5.71 0.59 -10.06
C VAL A 122 -5.63 1.87 -9.24
N ARG A 123 -4.72 2.79 -9.57
CA ARG A 123 -4.64 4.10 -8.90
C ARG A 123 -5.91 4.91 -9.07
N ASP A 124 -6.44 4.99 -10.29
CA ASP A 124 -7.71 5.70 -10.58
C ASP A 124 -8.89 5.11 -9.77
N ALA A 125 -8.90 3.79 -9.56
CA ALA A 125 -9.91 3.14 -8.71
C ALA A 125 -9.73 3.50 -7.22
N ILE A 126 -8.49 3.53 -6.73
CA ILE A 126 -8.16 3.96 -5.35
C ILE A 126 -8.59 5.42 -5.14
N GLU A 127 -8.26 6.32 -6.08
CA GLU A 127 -8.59 7.74 -5.99
C GLU A 127 -10.10 7.97 -5.93
N ARG A 128 -10.90 7.20 -6.69
CA ARG A 128 -12.37 7.26 -6.61
C ARG A 128 -12.89 6.86 -5.23
N GLU A 129 -12.41 5.77 -4.67
CA GLU A 129 -12.79 5.31 -3.33
C GLU A 129 -12.39 6.33 -2.24
N LEU A 130 -11.22 6.94 -2.37
CA LEU A 130 -10.74 7.98 -1.46
C LEU A 130 -11.55 9.26 -1.61
N HIS A 131 -11.99 9.61 -2.82
CA HIS A 131 -12.87 10.73 -3.06
C HIS A 131 -14.23 10.54 -2.37
N LEU A 132 -14.85 9.37 -2.50
CA LEU A 132 -16.09 9.03 -1.77
C LEU A 132 -15.90 9.18 -0.25
N TYR A 133 -14.77 8.71 0.28
CA TYR A 133 -14.47 8.86 1.70
C TYR A 133 -14.32 10.35 2.12
N GLU A 134 -13.68 11.20 1.30
CA GLU A 134 -13.59 12.63 1.56
C GLU A 134 -14.96 13.33 1.56
N LEU A 135 -15.89 12.90 0.72
CA LEU A 135 -17.27 13.37 0.73
C LEU A 135 -17.99 13.00 2.03
N VAL A 136 -17.78 11.78 2.52
CA VAL A 136 -18.31 11.36 3.84
C VAL A 136 -17.77 12.28 4.95
N ARG A 137 -16.47 12.57 4.94
CA ARG A 137 -15.86 13.47 5.94
C ARG A 137 -16.44 14.89 5.90
N LYS A 138 -16.81 15.37 4.72
CA LYS A 138 -17.44 16.69 4.53
C LYS A 138 -18.94 16.69 4.87
N GLY A 139 -19.52 15.54 5.22
CA GLY A 139 -20.95 15.41 5.49
C GLY A 139 -21.83 15.42 4.23
N MET A 140 -21.27 15.09 3.10
CA MET A 140 -21.95 14.99 1.79
C MET A 140 -21.73 13.61 1.18
N PRO A 141 -22.19 12.52 1.82
CA PRO A 141 -21.94 11.18 1.31
C PRO A 141 -22.69 10.95 -0.01
N GLU A 142 -21.99 10.42 -0.99
CA GLU A 142 -22.57 9.86 -2.21
C GLU A 142 -22.74 8.35 -2.03
N GLU A 143 -23.84 7.79 -2.56
CA GLU A 143 -24.18 6.36 -2.46
C GLU A 143 -24.09 5.80 -1.02
N PRO A 144 -24.77 6.41 -0.04
CA PRO A 144 -24.61 6.07 1.37
C PRO A 144 -24.90 4.58 1.66
N ASP A 145 -25.85 3.95 0.98
CA ASP A 145 -26.15 2.52 1.12
C ASP A 145 -24.96 1.63 0.74
N ALA A 146 -24.22 2.01 -0.30
CA ALA A 146 -23.06 1.24 -0.77
C ALA A 146 -21.85 1.36 0.18
N ILE A 147 -21.66 2.53 0.79
CA ILE A 147 -20.48 2.83 1.61
C ILE A 147 -20.71 2.63 3.11
N THR A 148 -21.95 2.54 3.59
CA THR A 148 -22.25 2.31 5.02
C THR A 148 -21.81 0.92 5.45
N PRO A 149 -20.94 0.80 6.48
CA PRO A 149 -20.52 -0.51 6.96
C PRO A 149 -21.64 -1.24 7.73
N ALA A 150 -21.75 -2.52 7.46
CA ALA A 150 -22.59 -3.40 8.27
C ALA A 150 -21.84 -3.88 9.53
N LEU A 151 -22.56 -4.31 10.56
CA LEU A 151 -21.96 -4.84 11.79
C LEU A 151 -20.96 -5.98 11.53
N GLY A 152 -21.20 -6.78 10.49
CA GLY A 152 -20.29 -7.83 10.07
C GLY A 152 -18.93 -7.31 9.57
N ASP A 153 -18.89 -6.12 8.98
CA ASP A 153 -17.65 -5.50 8.50
C ASP A 153 -16.79 -5.06 9.69
N PHE A 154 -17.41 -4.43 10.70
CA PHE A 154 -16.72 -4.07 11.96
C PHE A 154 -16.11 -5.29 12.65
N ARG A 155 -16.86 -6.38 12.75
CA ARG A 155 -16.40 -7.62 13.38
C ARG A 155 -15.23 -8.24 12.63
N ALA A 156 -15.29 -8.26 11.31
CA ALA A 156 -14.22 -8.78 10.46
C ALA A 156 -12.95 -7.94 10.56
N VAL A 157 -13.07 -6.61 10.41
CA VAL A 157 -11.94 -5.70 10.52
C VAL A 157 -11.31 -5.75 11.90
N PHE A 158 -12.11 -5.68 12.96
CA PHE A 158 -11.59 -5.70 14.33
C PHE A 158 -10.87 -7.03 14.66
N ARG A 159 -11.42 -8.16 14.23
CA ARG A 159 -10.79 -9.48 14.41
C ARG A 159 -9.46 -9.56 13.65
N PHE A 160 -9.46 -9.10 12.40
CA PHE A 160 -8.26 -9.01 11.59
C PHE A 160 -7.17 -8.15 12.27
N LEU A 161 -7.52 -6.94 12.72
CA LEU A 161 -6.58 -6.05 13.40
C LEU A 161 -6.03 -6.68 14.69
N LYS A 162 -6.88 -7.30 15.49
CA LYS A 162 -6.45 -7.99 16.72
C LYS A 162 -5.42 -9.08 16.45
N HIS A 163 -5.60 -9.84 15.37
CA HIS A 163 -4.66 -10.89 14.97
C HIS A 163 -3.37 -10.30 14.37
N GLU A 164 -3.51 -9.35 13.44
CA GLU A 164 -2.38 -8.82 12.66
C GLU A 164 -1.46 -7.93 13.50
N LEU A 165 -2.03 -7.10 14.37
CA LEU A 165 -1.25 -6.17 15.20
C LEU A 165 -0.62 -6.83 16.42
N ASN A 166 -1.16 -7.93 16.89
CA ASN A 166 -0.65 -8.70 18.03
C ASN A 166 -0.26 -7.82 19.24
N GLY A 167 -1.10 -6.82 19.57
CA GLY A 167 -0.91 -5.89 20.68
C GLY A 167 0.10 -4.77 20.43
N GLY A 168 0.72 -4.68 19.25
CA GLY A 168 1.68 -3.64 18.88
C GLY A 168 1.10 -2.63 17.89
N LYS A 169 1.85 -1.54 17.68
CA LYS A 169 1.58 -0.55 16.63
C LYS A 169 2.25 -0.99 15.33
N ARG A 170 1.51 -1.03 14.22
CA ARG A 170 2.05 -1.43 12.91
C ARG A 170 1.52 -0.55 11.78
N ARG A 171 2.31 -0.45 10.73
CA ARG A 171 1.90 0.11 9.44
C ARG A 171 1.35 -0.98 8.54
N LEU A 172 0.17 -0.73 8.00
CA LEU A 172 -0.50 -1.64 7.06
C LEU A 172 -1.01 -0.85 5.86
N SER A 173 -0.82 -1.38 4.65
CA SER A 173 -1.53 -0.88 3.48
C SER A 173 -3.02 -1.22 3.60
N LEU A 174 -3.90 -0.28 3.30
CA LEU A 174 -5.35 -0.53 3.31
C LEU A 174 -5.73 -1.59 2.26
N ARG A 175 -5.02 -1.61 1.14
CA ARG A 175 -5.19 -2.65 0.10
C ARG A 175 -4.73 -4.02 0.60
N TYR A 176 -3.64 -4.08 1.37
CA TYR A 176 -3.24 -5.32 2.04
C TYR A 176 -4.35 -5.80 2.96
N MET A 177 -4.92 -4.90 3.77
CA MET A 177 -6.04 -5.24 4.65
C MET A 177 -7.25 -5.76 3.87
N GLN A 178 -7.64 -5.10 2.76
CA GLN A 178 -8.75 -5.57 1.91
C GLN A 178 -8.51 -6.98 1.38
N LYS A 179 -7.31 -7.24 0.86
CA LYS A 179 -6.95 -8.56 0.31
C LYS A 179 -6.97 -9.65 1.38
N ARG A 180 -6.43 -9.35 2.56
CA ARG A 180 -6.42 -10.28 3.69
C ARG A 180 -7.82 -10.53 4.25
N LEU A 181 -8.63 -9.49 4.41
CA LEU A 181 -10.02 -9.62 4.84
C LEU A 181 -10.83 -10.49 3.87
N ARG A 182 -10.63 -10.33 2.57
CA ARG A 182 -11.26 -11.20 1.56
C ARG A 182 -10.81 -12.66 1.69
N ALA A 183 -9.51 -12.88 1.88
CA ALA A 183 -8.93 -14.23 1.96
C ALA A 183 -9.27 -14.96 3.27
N VAL A 184 -9.27 -14.27 4.42
CA VAL A 184 -9.41 -14.87 5.75
C VAL A 184 -10.85 -14.84 6.24
N GLU A 185 -11.55 -13.72 6.04
CA GLU A 185 -12.91 -13.50 6.55
C GLU A 185 -13.99 -13.67 5.47
N GLY A 186 -13.61 -13.93 4.22
CA GLY A 186 -14.53 -14.03 3.07
C GLY A 186 -15.25 -12.71 2.75
N ARG A 187 -14.74 -11.57 3.26
CA ARG A 187 -15.37 -10.25 3.13
C ARG A 187 -14.64 -9.36 2.16
N SER A 188 -15.37 -8.92 1.13
CA SER A 188 -14.92 -7.89 0.21
C SER A 188 -15.40 -6.53 0.71
N ILE A 189 -14.47 -5.68 1.19
CA ILE A 189 -14.77 -4.35 1.73
C ILE A 189 -14.04 -3.33 0.87
N GLY A 190 -14.76 -2.31 0.31
CA GLY A 190 -14.15 -1.20 -0.44
C GLY A 190 -13.24 -0.33 0.45
N LEU A 191 -12.33 0.45 -0.15
CA LEU A 191 -11.41 1.31 0.62
C LEU A 191 -12.16 2.38 1.40
N CYS A 192 -13.17 3.02 0.80
CA CYS A 192 -14.02 4.00 1.47
C CYS A 192 -14.64 3.38 2.72
N LYS A 193 -15.32 2.24 2.56
CA LYS A 193 -15.97 1.53 3.66
C LYS A 193 -14.98 1.09 4.73
N LEU A 194 -13.80 0.60 4.35
CA LEU A 194 -12.74 0.19 5.27
C LEU A 194 -12.26 1.39 6.11
N ARG A 195 -12.06 2.55 5.49
CA ARG A 195 -11.68 3.77 6.21
C ARG A 195 -12.76 4.23 7.18
N ILE A 196 -14.03 4.18 6.77
CA ILE A 196 -15.15 4.49 7.67
C ILE A 196 -15.14 3.55 8.88
N VAL A 197 -14.92 2.25 8.68
CA VAL A 197 -14.81 1.29 9.79
C VAL A 197 -13.67 1.66 10.73
N LEU A 198 -12.50 2.00 10.22
CA LEU A 198 -11.35 2.38 11.03
C LEU A 198 -11.61 3.66 11.83
N ASP A 199 -12.20 4.68 11.20
CA ASP A 199 -12.55 5.94 11.86
C ASP A 199 -13.60 5.74 12.97
N VAL A 200 -14.58 4.86 12.75
CA VAL A 200 -15.59 4.52 13.79
C VAL A 200 -14.94 3.74 14.94
N LEU A 201 -13.98 2.86 14.66
CA LEU A 201 -13.23 2.17 15.72
C LEU A 201 -12.37 3.17 16.52
N GLU A 202 -11.79 4.17 15.88
CA GLU A 202 -11.06 5.24 16.54
C GLU A 202 -11.98 6.12 17.37
N GLU A 203 -13.11 6.60 16.82
CA GLU A 203 -14.13 7.38 17.52
C GLU A 203 -14.64 6.65 18.77
N SER A 204 -14.78 5.32 18.67
CA SER A 204 -15.22 4.46 19.78
C SER A 204 -14.12 4.12 20.78
N GLY A 205 -12.89 4.61 20.61
CA GLY A 205 -11.76 4.35 21.50
C GLY A 205 -11.24 2.90 21.41
N LEU A 206 -11.55 2.16 20.34
CA LEU A 206 -11.10 0.78 20.14
C LEU A 206 -9.77 0.68 19.42
N ALA A 207 -9.43 1.70 18.62
CA ALA A 207 -8.19 1.75 17.86
C ALA A 207 -7.61 3.17 17.82
N ASP A 208 -6.31 3.28 17.60
CA ASP A 208 -5.60 4.50 17.19
C ASP A 208 -5.21 4.35 15.75
N CYS A 209 -5.67 5.26 14.88
CA CYS A 209 -5.50 5.21 13.45
C CYS A 209 -4.83 6.48 12.94
N SER A 210 -3.68 6.36 12.32
CA SER A 210 -2.97 7.48 11.69
C SER A 210 -2.69 7.15 10.23
N TYR A 211 -3.09 8.04 9.32
CA TYR A 211 -2.93 7.81 7.88
C TYR A 211 -1.74 8.58 7.32
N VAL A 212 -0.95 7.94 6.48
CA VAL A 212 0.13 8.57 5.73
C VAL A 212 -0.48 9.23 4.50
N LYS A 213 -0.37 10.56 4.40
CA LYS A 213 -0.98 11.34 3.30
C LYS A 213 -0.36 10.95 1.95
N GLY A 214 -1.23 10.70 0.96
CA GLY A 214 -0.81 10.35 -0.40
C GLY A 214 -0.47 8.87 -0.60
N PHE A 215 -0.54 8.06 0.45
CA PHE A 215 -0.35 6.62 0.40
C PHE A 215 -1.57 5.90 0.97
N ASP A 216 -1.78 4.65 0.54
CA ASP A 216 -2.80 3.79 1.14
C ASP A 216 -2.31 3.11 2.43
N LEU A 217 -1.46 3.81 3.20
CA LEU A 217 -0.86 3.32 4.43
C LEU A 217 -1.57 3.90 5.65
N ALA A 218 -1.87 3.03 6.61
CA ALA A 218 -2.33 3.41 7.94
C ALA A 218 -1.41 2.82 9.01
N GLU A 219 -1.07 3.63 10.00
CA GLU A 219 -0.41 3.18 11.22
C GLU A 219 -1.48 2.93 12.27
N LEU A 220 -1.62 1.69 12.70
CA LEU A 220 -2.74 1.17 13.46
C LEU A 220 -2.31 0.54 14.76
N MET A 221 -3.09 0.75 15.82
CA MET A 221 -2.95 0.10 17.11
C MET A 221 -4.32 -0.18 17.72
N ILE A 222 -4.53 -1.35 18.30
CA ILE A 222 -5.71 -1.64 19.13
C ILE A 222 -5.47 -1.07 20.52
N LEU A 223 -6.46 -0.30 21.00
CA LEU A 223 -6.44 0.25 22.34
C LEU A 223 -7.06 -0.74 23.35
N PRO A 224 -6.59 -0.75 24.61
CA PRO A 224 -7.25 -1.49 25.68
C PRO A 224 -8.66 -0.97 25.88
N PHE A 225 -9.63 -1.85 25.93
CA PHE A 225 -11.03 -1.50 26.18
C PHE A 225 -11.65 -2.43 27.21
N SER A 226 -12.65 -1.95 27.92
CA SER A 226 -13.44 -2.73 28.88
C SER A 226 -14.93 -2.49 28.64
N GLY A 227 -15.72 -3.53 28.77
CA GLY A 227 -17.18 -3.45 28.62
C GLY A 227 -17.67 -3.66 27.18
N LYS A 228 -18.96 -3.36 26.97
CA LYS A 228 -19.62 -3.39 25.66
C LYS A 228 -19.58 -2.00 25.04
N ILE A 229 -19.14 -1.89 23.81
CA ILE A 229 -19.16 -0.65 23.03
C ILE A 229 -20.32 -0.72 22.06
N ASN A 230 -21.14 0.32 22.05
CA ASN A 230 -22.26 0.48 21.13
C ASN A 230 -21.79 1.34 19.95
N LEU A 231 -21.62 0.73 18.77
CA LEU A 231 -21.20 1.44 17.56
C LEU A 231 -22.27 2.40 17.03
N ASP A 232 -23.57 2.21 17.40
CA ASP A 232 -24.66 3.12 17.00
C ASP A 232 -24.52 4.53 17.62
N ASP A 233 -23.66 4.70 18.63
CA ASP A 233 -23.36 6.00 19.21
C ASP A 233 -22.42 6.83 18.32
N SER A 234 -21.76 6.23 17.34
CA SER A 234 -20.86 6.90 16.40
C SER A 234 -21.56 8.03 15.63
N GLN A 235 -20.94 9.22 15.64
CA GLN A 235 -21.43 10.36 14.87
C GLN A 235 -21.29 10.14 13.37
N ILE A 236 -20.25 9.40 12.96
CA ILE A 236 -20.01 9.04 11.56
C ILE A 236 -21.16 8.18 11.04
N LEU A 237 -21.54 7.14 11.78
CA LEU A 237 -22.64 6.24 11.36
C LEU A 237 -24.00 6.94 11.40
N LYS A 238 -24.24 7.85 12.37
CA LYS A 238 -25.49 8.61 12.42
C LYS A 238 -25.65 9.49 11.19
N ARG A 239 -24.60 10.22 10.80
CA ARG A 239 -24.61 11.07 9.58
C ARG A 239 -24.85 10.26 8.32
N LEU A 240 -24.23 9.08 8.18
CA LEU A 240 -24.46 8.22 7.03
C LEU A 240 -25.91 7.74 6.95
N LYS A 241 -26.52 7.39 8.08
CA LYS A 241 -27.94 6.96 8.15
C LYS A 241 -28.92 8.11 7.86
N GLU A 242 -28.56 9.36 8.13
CA GLU A 242 -29.40 10.55 7.83
C GLU A 242 -29.46 10.85 6.32
N HIS A 243 -28.53 10.33 5.53
CA HIS A 243 -28.44 10.54 4.09
C HIS A 243 -28.83 9.27 3.27
N ALA A 244 -29.09 8.15 3.94
CA ALA A 244 -29.57 6.90 3.35
C ALA A 244 -31.11 6.87 3.33
#